data_c0b90866bf953872088efa9f3dd0da97
#
_entry.id   c0b90866bf953872088efa9f3dd0da97
#
_cell.length_a   1.000
_cell.length_b   1.000
_cell.length_c   1.000
_cell.angle_alpha   90.00
_cell.angle_beta   90.00
_cell.angle_gamma   90.00
#
_symmetry.space_group_name_H-M   'P 1'
#
loop_
_entity.id
_entity.type
_entity.pdbx_description
1 polymer ?
#
loop_
_entity_poly.entity_id
_entity_poly.type
_entity_poly.pdbx_seq_one_letter_code
_entity_poly.pdbx_strand_id
1 'polypeptide(L)'
;GIGGTFDIELKPDDANTVYASTYTAVYKSTDGGATFTALTLPTAPANGFLRIAIAVTPAAPNNVYAVCGRGDAAPNYAGFGGFYKSTDGGTTFLEVYNETSANHNLLGWSTSFSDQGGQSWYDLEITVNPGNANEIFIGGVNIAKSTNGGTSWTCNAYWMTGYGYQYC
;
A
#
# COMPACT_ATOMS: atom_id res chain seq x y z
N GLY A 1 5.02 14.62 -18.20
CA GLY A 1 4.26 13.42 -17.79
C GLY A 1 4.99 12.72 -16.66
N ILE A 2 4.25 12.03 -15.81
CA ILE A 2 4.78 11.08 -14.83
C ILE A 2 5.26 9.83 -15.57
N GLY A 3 6.33 9.18 -15.10
CA GLY A 3 6.88 7.96 -15.71
C GLY A 3 5.90 6.77 -15.68
N GLY A 4 6.40 5.54 -15.80
CA GLY A 4 5.55 4.35 -15.77
C GLY A 4 4.64 4.32 -14.53
N THR A 5 3.32 4.35 -14.77
CA THR A 5 2.28 4.38 -13.73
C THR A 5 1.84 2.95 -13.43
N PHE A 6 1.72 2.60 -12.15
CA PHE A 6 1.27 1.28 -11.71
C PHE A 6 -0.16 1.27 -11.25
N ASP A 7 -0.64 2.38 -10.67
CA ASP A 7 -1.94 2.44 -10.07
C ASP A 7 -2.54 3.83 -10.20
N ILE A 8 -3.87 3.92 -10.37
CA ILE A 8 -4.62 5.16 -10.55
C ILE A 8 -5.93 5.07 -9.79
N GLU A 9 -6.19 6.06 -8.93
CA GLU A 9 -7.38 6.16 -8.14
C GLU A 9 -8.09 7.51 -8.32
N LEU A 10 -9.40 7.49 -8.46
CA LEU A 10 -10.23 8.70 -8.48
C LEU A 10 -10.71 9.02 -7.07
N LYS A 11 -10.58 10.27 -6.65
CA LYS A 11 -11.13 10.70 -5.36
C LYS A 11 -12.65 10.48 -5.34
N PRO A 12 -13.22 9.77 -4.33
CA PRO A 12 -14.61 9.30 -4.37
C PRO A 12 -15.67 10.40 -4.49
N ASP A 13 -15.39 11.62 -4.03
CA ASP A 13 -16.32 12.77 -4.02
C ASP A 13 -15.91 13.90 -4.97
N ASP A 14 -14.84 13.71 -5.77
CA ASP A 14 -14.33 14.72 -6.69
C ASP A 14 -13.60 14.08 -7.88
N ALA A 15 -14.28 13.94 -9.00
CA ALA A 15 -13.75 13.34 -10.22
C ALA A 15 -12.60 14.14 -10.88
N ASN A 16 -12.38 15.40 -10.50
CA ASN A 16 -11.22 16.17 -10.97
C ASN A 16 -9.94 15.85 -10.18
N THR A 17 -10.07 15.25 -8.99
CA THR A 17 -8.93 14.82 -8.21
C THR A 17 -8.59 13.38 -8.53
N VAL A 18 -7.37 13.17 -9.06
CA VAL A 18 -6.82 11.86 -9.46
C VAL A 18 -5.52 11.64 -8.73
N TYR A 19 -5.36 10.45 -8.14
CA TYR A 19 -4.10 9.98 -7.58
C TYR A 19 -3.48 8.97 -8.53
N ALA A 20 -2.16 8.98 -8.63
CA ALA A 20 -1.42 8.00 -9.43
C ALA A 20 -0.14 7.60 -8.71
N SER A 21 0.29 6.36 -8.87
CA SER A 21 1.55 5.89 -8.32
C SER A 21 2.51 5.42 -9.40
N THR A 22 3.80 5.52 -9.10
CA THR A 22 4.90 5.01 -9.92
C THR A 22 5.78 4.08 -9.07
N TYR A 23 6.96 3.72 -9.56
CA TYR A 23 7.95 3.00 -8.77
C TYR A 23 8.34 3.73 -7.47
N THR A 24 8.43 5.06 -7.52
CA THR A 24 9.13 5.82 -6.47
C THR A 24 8.30 6.92 -5.83
N ALA A 25 7.13 7.23 -6.35
CA ALA A 25 6.34 8.37 -5.88
C ALA A 25 4.83 8.17 -6.08
N VAL A 26 4.07 8.84 -5.24
CA VAL A 26 2.63 9.08 -5.42
C VAL A 26 2.46 10.49 -5.97
N TYR A 27 1.50 10.67 -6.83
CA TYR A 27 1.17 11.94 -7.48
C TYR A 27 -0.30 12.27 -7.29
N LYS A 28 -0.62 13.56 -7.33
CA LYS A 28 -1.98 14.08 -7.31
C LYS A 28 -2.20 15.05 -8.46
N SER A 29 -3.32 14.91 -9.11
CA SER A 29 -3.92 15.88 -10.02
C SER A 29 -5.15 16.50 -9.36
N THR A 30 -5.47 17.74 -9.69
CA THR A 30 -6.72 18.44 -9.33
C THR A 30 -7.43 19.01 -10.58
N ASP A 31 -7.02 18.59 -11.76
CA ASP A 31 -7.51 19.04 -13.05
C ASP A 31 -7.91 17.89 -13.99
N GLY A 32 -8.40 16.79 -13.41
CA GLY A 32 -8.85 15.63 -14.17
C GLY A 32 -7.72 14.83 -14.82
N GLY A 33 -6.50 14.91 -14.29
CA GLY A 33 -5.33 14.19 -14.80
C GLY A 33 -4.52 14.96 -15.86
N ALA A 34 -4.84 16.22 -16.12
CA ALA A 34 -4.09 17.03 -17.08
C ALA A 34 -2.68 17.35 -16.57
N THR A 35 -2.55 17.68 -15.28
CA THR A 35 -1.26 17.89 -14.61
C THR A 35 -1.17 17.11 -13.30
N PHE A 36 0.05 16.72 -12.92
CA PHE A 36 0.31 15.97 -11.69
C PHE A 36 1.43 16.61 -10.88
N THR A 37 1.24 16.67 -9.57
CA THR A 37 2.24 17.11 -8.58
C THR A 37 2.62 15.92 -7.71
N ALA A 38 3.92 15.74 -7.49
CA ALA A 38 4.42 14.67 -6.60
C ALA A 38 4.03 14.95 -5.15
N LEU A 39 3.60 13.90 -4.44
CA LEU A 39 3.34 13.92 -3.01
C LEU A 39 4.54 13.33 -2.26
N THR A 40 4.77 13.80 -1.04
CA THR A 40 5.89 13.33 -0.21
C THR A 40 5.40 12.24 0.75
N LEU A 41 5.95 11.03 0.63
CA LEU A 41 5.84 9.99 1.64
C LEU A 41 6.98 10.20 2.65
N PRO A 42 6.71 10.25 3.98
CA PRO A 42 7.76 10.30 4.97
C PRO A 42 8.53 8.97 4.97
N THR A 43 9.79 8.96 5.31
CA THR A 43 10.60 7.75 5.48
C THR A 43 10.52 6.76 4.30
N ALA A 44 11.37 6.95 3.30
CA ALA A 44 11.60 5.91 2.29
C ALA A 44 12.61 4.88 2.83
N PRO A 45 12.49 3.58 2.44
CA PRO A 45 13.56 2.61 2.67
C PRO A 45 14.90 3.10 2.11
N ALA A 46 16.01 2.63 2.67
CA ALA A 46 17.36 3.09 2.33
C ALA A 46 17.69 3.04 0.82
N ASN A 47 17.15 2.06 0.11
CA ASN A 47 17.31 1.90 -1.33
C ASN A 47 16.05 2.30 -2.13
N GLY A 48 15.18 3.11 -1.51
CA GLY A 48 13.95 3.59 -2.12
C GLY A 48 12.84 2.54 -2.24
N PHE A 49 11.78 2.94 -2.90
CA PHE A 49 10.64 2.08 -3.18
C PHE A 49 10.87 1.28 -4.47
N LEU A 50 10.33 0.08 -4.54
CA LEU A 50 10.33 -0.77 -5.73
C LEU A 50 9.02 -0.65 -6.51
N ARG A 51 7.90 -0.51 -5.82
CA ARG A 51 6.56 -0.32 -6.35
C ARG A 51 5.67 0.28 -5.27
N ILE A 52 4.70 1.09 -5.67
CA ILE A 52 3.70 1.68 -4.77
C ILE A 52 2.32 1.38 -5.33
N ALA A 53 1.43 0.83 -4.50
CA ALA A 53 0.00 0.73 -4.76
C ALA A 53 -0.74 1.72 -3.85
N ILE A 54 -1.85 2.26 -4.33
CA ILE A 54 -2.63 3.28 -3.64
C ILE A 54 -4.10 2.88 -3.56
N ALA A 55 -4.81 3.40 -2.57
CA ALA A 55 -6.26 3.24 -2.46
C ALA A 55 -6.92 4.48 -1.88
N VAL A 56 -8.18 4.66 -2.23
CA VAL A 56 -9.11 5.63 -1.65
C VAL A 56 -10.41 4.94 -1.26
N THR A 57 -11.25 5.58 -0.45
CA THR A 57 -12.53 4.99 -0.05
C THR A 57 -13.60 6.05 0.13
N PRO A 58 -14.85 5.80 -0.31
CA PRO A 58 -15.98 6.69 -0.04
C PRO A 58 -16.33 6.77 1.44
N ALA A 59 -15.95 5.80 2.27
CA ALA A 59 -16.13 5.86 3.73
C ALA A 59 -15.36 7.01 4.39
N ALA A 60 -14.30 7.50 3.75
CA ALA A 60 -13.51 8.67 4.17
C ALA A 60 -12.85 9.30 2.93
N PRO A 61 -13.55 10.17 2.17
CA PRO A 61 -13.09 10.64 0.86
C PRO A 61 -11.75 11.40 0.86
N ASN A 62 -11.35 11.93 2.01
CA ASN A 62 -10.05 12.60 2.17
C ASN A 62 -8.91 11.66 2.57
N ASN A 63 -9.21 10.38 2.83
CA ASN A 63 -8.16 9.42 3.10
C ASN A 63 -7.54 8.92 1.79
N VAL A 64 -6.20 8.91 1.78
CA VAL A 64 -5.40 8.27 0.73
C VAL A 64 -4.44 7.31 1.42
N TYR A 65 -4.39 6.10 0.93
CA TYR A 65 -3.55 5.04 1.46
C TYR A 65 -2.50 4.66 0.44
N ALA A 66 -1.30 4.33 0.90
CA ALA A 66 -0.24 3.82 0.04
C ALA A 66 0.48 2.66 0.72
N VAL A 67 0.71 1.58 -0.01
CA VAL A 67 1.56 0.47 0.39
C VAL A 67 2.74 0.39 -0.55
N CYS A 68 3.92 0.20 0.01
CA CYS A 68 5.17 0.24 -0.75
C CYS A 68 5.95 -1.05 -0.60
N GLY A 69 6.49 -1.52 -1.72
CA GLY A 69 7.54 -2.54 -1.75
C GLY A 69 8.92 -1.89 -1.65
N ARG A 70 9.90 -2.62 -1.06
CA ARG A 70 11.29 -2.14 -0.90
C ARG A 70 12.14 -2.48 -2.11
N GLY A 71 13.04 -1.54 -2.46
CA GLY A 71 14.07 -1.73 -3.48
C GLY A 71 15.38 -2.33 -2.99
N ASP A 72 15.44 -2.86 -1.77
CA ASP A 72 16.67 -3.40 -1.17
C ASP A 72 17.19 -4.64 -1.91
N ALA A 73 18.46 -4.93 -1.74
CA ALA A 73 19.06 -6.19 -2.17
C ALA A 73 18.56 -7.35 -1.29
N ALA A 74 18.74 -8.59 -1.78
CA ALA A 74 18.44 -9.78 -0.98
C ALA A 74 19.14 -9.70 0.41
N PRO A 75 18.50 -10.22 1.48
CA PRO A 75 17.28 -11.02 1.48
C PRO A 75 15.97 -10.23 1.50
N ASN A 76 16.01 -8.91 1.65
CA ASN A 76 14.83 -8.05 1.84
C ASN A 76 14.20 -7.55 0.53
N TYR A 77 14.78 -7.91 -0.63
CA TYR A 77 14.31 -7.46 -1.92
C TYR A 77 12.81 -7.75 -2.14
N ALA A 78 12.10 -6.74 -2.63
CA ALA A 78 10.68 -6.82 -2.94
C ALA A 78 9.77 -7.16 -1.74
N GLY A 79 10.27 -7.08 -0.52
CA GLY A 79 9.47 -7.18 0.69
C GLY A 79 8.71 -5.89 0.98
N PHE A 80 8.08 -5.85 2.16
CA PHE A 80 7.30 -4.70 2.61
C PHE A 80 8.20 -3.50 2.93
N GLY A 81 7.87 -2.34 2.36
CA GLY A 81 8.61 -1.10 2.52
C GLY A 81 7.91 -0.03 3.35
N GLY A 82 6.62 -0.24 3.68
CA GLY A 82 5.85 0.68 4.50
C GLY A 82 4.39 0.80 4.08
N PHE A 83 3.54 1.15 5.04
CA PHE A 83 2.16 1.53 4.82
C PHE A 83 1.93 2.95 5.33
N TYR A 84 1.43 3.80 4.45
CA TYR A 84 1.26 5.23 4.67
C TYR A 84 -0.21 5.60 4.51
N LYS A 85 -0.64 6.59 5.31
CA LYS A 85 -1.99 7.11 5.28
C LYS A 85 -1.98 8.63 5.33
N SER A 86 -2.75 9.25 4.45
CA SER A 86 -3.17 10.64 4.52
C SER A 86 -4.63 10.72 4.96
N THR A 87 -4.99 11.78 5.68
CA THR A 87 -6.38 12.11 6.03
C THR A 87 -6.80 13.49 5.52
N ASP A 88 -5.96 14.12 4.73
CA ASP A 88 -6.12 15.50 4.21
C ASP A 88 -6.00 15.57 2.68
N GLY A 89 -6.41 14.49 1.99
CA GLY A 89 -6.41 14.42 0.53
C GLY A 89 -5.01 14.37 -0.08
N GLY A 90 -4.05 13.76 0.63
CA GLY A 90 -2.67 13.58 0.17
C GLY A 90 -1.76 14.78 0.45
N THR A 91 -2.20 15.78 1.22
CA THR A 91 -1.33 16.92 1.56
C THR A 91 -0.21 16.50 2.49
N THR A 92 -0.55 15.68 3.49
CA THR A 92 0.43 15.06 4.40
C THR A 92 0.19 13.55 4.51
N PHE A 93 1.26 12.79 4.66
CA PHE A 93 1.20 11.35 4.93
C PHE A 93 1.88 11.02 6.25
N LEU A 94 1.32 10.08 6.97
CA LEU A 94 1.94 9.43 8.14
C LEU A 94 2.32 8.00 7.76
N GLU A 95 3.50 7.56 8.15
CA GLU A 95 3.85 6.16 8.15
C GLU A 95 3.15 5.50 9.34
N VAL A 96 2.14 4.67 9.05
CA VAL A 96 1.29 4.01 10.06
C VAL A 96 1.88 2.67 10.48
N TYR A 97 2.55 1.99 9.53
CA TYR A 97 3.13 0.68 9.76
C TYR A 97 4.39 0.52 8.94
N ASN A 98 5.46 0.04 9.57
CA ASN A 98 6.76 -0.10 8.92
C ASN A 98 7.45 -1.42 9.29
N GLU A 99 8.58 -1.65 8.64
CA GLU A 99 9.39 -2.86 8.75
C GLU A 99 10.26 -2.95 10.01
N THR A 100 10.40 -1.87 10.76
CA THR A 100 11.27 -1.85 11.96
C THR A 100 10.62 -2.52 13.16
N SER A 101 9.30 -2.69 13.10
CA SER A 101 8.58 -3.50 14.06
C SER A 101 8.87 -4.98 13.78
N ALA A 102 9.30 -5.75 14.76
CA ALA A 102 9.64 -7.15 14.59
C ALA A 102 8.49 -7.94 13.90
N ASN A 103 8.81 -8.73 12.87
CA ASN A 103 7.89 -9.60 12.14
C ASN A 103 6.80 -8.91 11.33
N HIS A 104 7.15 -7.95 10.47
CA HIS A 104 6.12 -7.12 9.80
C HIS A 104 6.26 -7.01 8.28
N ASN A 105 6.74 -8.06 7.63
CA ASN A 105 6.77 -8.11 6.18
C ASN A 105 5.41 -8.58 5.63
N LEU A 106 4.45 -7.65 5.47
CA LEU A 106 3.10 -7.94 4.97
C LEU A 106 3.08 -8.55 3.56
N LEU A 107 4.18 -8.43 2.82
CA LEU A 107 4.34 -8.91 1.44
C LEU A 107 5.19 -10.20 1.37
N GLY A 108 5.51 -10.80 2.52
CA GLY A 108 6.26 -12.06 2.60
C GLY A 108 5.38 -13.29 2.37
N TRP A 109 6.02 -14.46 2.51
CA TRP A 109 5.37 -15.75 2.24
C TRP A 109 4.77 -16.40 3.49
N SER A 110 5.19 -16.01 4.70
CA SER A 110 4.68 -16.59 5.94
C SER A 110 3.42 -15.92 6.44
N THR A 111 2.58 -16.68 7.15
CA THR A 111 1.38 -16.14 7.82
C THR A 111 1.69 -15.26 9.02
N SER A 112 2.89 -15.37 9.57
CA SER A 112 3.37 -14.58 10.70
C SER A 112 4.05 -13.27 10.27
N PHE A 113 4.20 -13.05 8.95
CA PHE A 113 4.91 -11.88 8.39
C PHE A 113 6.37 -11.76 8.88
N SER A 114 7.00 -12.88 9.28
CA SER A 114 8.33 -12.90 9.89
C SER A 114 9.47 -13.20 8.92
N ASP A 115 9.15 -13.56 7.70
CA ASP A 115 10.12 -13.83 6.65
C ASP A 115 10.63 -12.55 5.98
N GLN A 116 11.68 -12.69 5.19
CA GLN A 116 12.31 -11.59 4.47
C GLN A 116 12.03 -11.71 2.96
N GLY A 117 12.08 -10.56 2.28
CA GLY A 117 11.81 -10.49 0.85
C GLY A 117 10.34 -10.65 0.49
N GLY A 118 10.05 -10.67 -0.79
CA GLY A 118 8.69 -10.76 -1.32
C GLY A 118 8.66 -10.71 -2.83
N GLN A 119 7.49 -10.39 -3.38
CA GLN A 119 7.27 -10.27 -4.82
C GLN A 119 6.57 -8.95 -5.19
N SER A 120 6.74 -7.89 -4.39
CA SER A 120 6.05 -6.61 -4.57
C SER A 120 6.28 -5.95 -5.94
N TRP A 121 7.31 -6.36 -6.66
CA TRP A 121 7.51 -5.97 -8.05
C TRP A 121 6.44 -6.54 -9.00
N TYR A 122 5.77 -7.61 -8.59
CA TYR A 122 4.79 -8.34 -9.39
C TYR A 122 3.38 -8.26 -8.80
N ASP A 123 3.20 -8.65 -7.53
CA ASP A 123 1.92 -8.78 -6.84
C ASP A 123 1.83 -7.80 -5.66
N LEU A 124 1.52 -6.57 -5.91
CA LEU A 124 1.27 -5.55 -4.90
C LEU A 124 -0.06 -4.86 -5.19
N GLU A 125 -0.98 -4.96 -4.23
CA GLU A 125 -2.30 -4.36 -4.30
C GLU A 125 -2.77 -3.88 -2.93
N ILE A 126 -3.64 -2.88 -2.90
CA ILE A 126 -4.31 -2.43 -1.69
C ILE A 126 -5.76 -2.08 -1.99
N THR A 127 -6.67 -2.43 -1.10
CA THR A 127 -8.06 -1.97 -1.17
C THR A 127 -8.59 -1.64 0.23
N VAL A 128 -9.55 -0.72 0.30
CA VAL A 128 -10.19 -0.29 1.53
C VAL A 128 -11.69 -0.47 1.41
N ASN A 129 -12.31 -1.05 2.45
CA ASN A 129 -13.75 -1.28 2.49
C ASN A 129 -14.50 0.04 2.24
N PRO A 130 -15.40 0.09 1.23
CA PRO A 130 -16.14 1.31 0.89
C PRO A 130 -17.10 1.79 1.97
N GLY A 131 -17.45 0.93 2.94
CA GLY A 131 -18.29 1.25 4.08
C GLY A 131 -17.52 1.48 5.40
N ASN A 132 -16.21 1.18 5.43
CA ASN A 132 -15.41 1.27 6.66
C ASN A 132 -13.93 1.58 6.36
N ALA A 133 -13.54 2.82 6.52
CA ALA A 133 -12.17 3.28 6.26
C ALA A 133 -11.07 2.66 7.15
N ASN A 134 -11.44 1.90 8.19
CA ASN A 134 -10.50 1.17 9.04
C ASN A 134 -10.26 -0.28 8.60
N GLU A 135 -11.08 -0.80 7.68
CA GLU A 135 -10.92 -2.14 7.15
C GLU A 135 -10.17 -2.10 5.82
N ILE A 136 -8.95 -2.61 5.84
CA ILE A 136 -7.97 -2.49 4.76
C ILE A 136 -7.42 -3.88 4.44
N PHE A 137 -7.24 -4.16 3.15
CA PHE A 137 -6.60 -5.38 2.67
C PHE A 137 -5.37 -5.01 1.84
N ILE A 138 -4.28 -5.71 2.06
CA ILE A 138 -3.07 -5.65 1.24
C ILE A 138 -2.87 -7.02 0.62
N GLY A 139 -2.78 -7.05 -0.71
CA GLY A 139 -2.49 -8.24 -1.50
C GLY A 139 -1.03 -8.26 -1.92
N GLY A 140 -0.40 -9.38 -1.72
CA GLY A 140 0.86 -9.83 -2.24
C GLY A 140 0.73 -11.34 -2.46
N VAL A 141 1.75 -12.12 -2.11
CA VAL A 141 1.64 -13.59 -2.08
C VAL A 141 0.51 -14.04 -1.15
N ASN A 142 0.36 -13.36 -0.02
CA ASN A 142 -0.74 -13.55 0.92
C ASN A 142 -1.66 -12.33 0.92
N ILE A 143 -2.82 -12.44 1.55
CA ILE A 143 -3.68 -11.30 1.83
C ILE A 143 -3.55 -10.95 3.31
N ALA A 144 -3.03 -9.76 3.59
CA ALA A 144 -3.03 -9.16 4.91
C ALA A 144 -4.29 -8.30 5.10
N LYS A 145 -4.90 -8.37 6.28
CA LYS A 145 -6.08 -7.60 6.67
C LYS A 145 -5.81 -6.78 7.93
N SER A 146 -6.21 -5.52 7.89
CA SER A 146 -6.32 -4.66 9.07
C SER A 146 -7.79 -4.29 9.30
N THR A 147 -8.19 -4.15 10.57
CA THR A 147 -9.52 -3.66 10.99
C THR A 147 -9.43 -2.39 11.82
N ASN A 148 -8.24 -1.82 11.97
CA ASN A 148 -7.96 -0.66 12.80
C ASN A 148 -7.16 0.44 12.07
N GLY A 149 -7.40 0.59 10.78
CA GLY A 149 -6.81 1.66 9.98
C GLY A 149 -5.34 1.46 9.64
N GLY A 150 -4.85 0.22 9.69
CA GLY A 150 -3.48 -0.14 9.31
C GLY A 150 -2.49 -0.22 10.47
N THR A 151 -2.96 -0.07 11.72
CA THR A 151 -2.06 -0.10 12.90
C THR A 151 -1.66 -1.52 13.32
N SER A 152 -2.45 -2.52 12.95
CA SER A 152 -2.10 -3.94 13.08
C SER A 152 -2.70 -4.77 11.96
N TRP A 153 -2.10 -5.92 11.68
CA TRP A 153 -2.43 -6.76 10.54
C TRP A 153 -2.48 -8.24 10.93
N THR A 154 -3.34 -8.98 10.23
CA THR A 154 -3.44 -10.44 10.31
C THR A 154 -3.41 -11.03 8.91
N CYS A 155 -2.86 -12.23 8.75
CA CYS A 155 -2.96 -12.95 7.49
C CYS A 155 -4.41 -13.44 7.33
N ASN A 156 -5.09 -12.94 6.30
CA ASN A 156 -6.49 -13.26 6.02
C ASN A 156 -6.64 -14.42 5.05
N ALA A 157 -5.75 -14.50 4.05
CA ALA A 157 -5.66 -15.63 3.14
C ALA A 157 -4.19 -15.99 2.90
N TYR A 158 -3.93 -17.31 2.85
CA TYR A 158 -2.59 -17.86 2.70
C TYR A 158 -2.49 -18.63 1.38
N TRP A 159 -1.41 -18.42 0.64
CA TRP A 159 -1.23 -18.98 -0.70
C TRP A 159 -1.07 -20.50 -0.76
N MET A 160 -0.61 -21.15 0.32
CA MET A 160 -0.44 -22.60 0.37
C MET A 160 -1.70 -23.32 0.85
N THR A 161 -2.14 -24.32 0.08
CA THR A 161 -3.24 -25.21 0.46
C THR A 161 -2.78 -26.25 1.49
N GLY A 162 -3.66 -26.60 2.43
CA GLY A 162 -3.42 -27.76 3.33
C GLY A 162 -2.96 -27.41 4.75
N TYR A 163 -2.78 -26.15 5.09
CA TYR A 163 -2.38 -25.73 6.45
C TYR A 163 -3.53 -25.20 7.31
N GLY A 164 -4.78 -25.54 6.98
CA GLY A 164 -5.94 -25.20 7.81
C GLY A 164 -6.41 -23.74 7.69
N TYR A 165 -5.86 -22.97 6.78
CA TYR A 165 -6.35 -21.62 6.47
C TYR A 165 -7.48 -21.71 5.46
N GLN A 166 -8.61 -21.10 5.79
CA GLN A 166 -9.76 -21.08 4.90
C GLN A 166 -9.56 -20.02 3.82
N TYR A 167 -9.89 -20.39 2.59
CA TYR A 167 -10.06 -19.42 1.51
C TYR A 167 -11.28 -18.56 1.81
N CYS A 168 -11.16 -17.26 1.62
CA CYS A 168 -12.31 -16.37 1.56
C CYS A 168 -13.04 -16.56 0.23
#